data_7fb7b947690d51117460da21edb3c14d
#
_entry.id   7fb7b947690d51117460da21edb3c14d
#
_cell.length_a   1.000
_cell.length_b   1.000
_cell.length_c   1.000
_cell.angle_alpha   90.00
_cell.angle_beta   90.00
_cell.angle_gamma   90.00
#
_symmetry.space_group_name_H-M   'P 1'
#
loop_
_entity.id
_entity.type
_entity.pdbx_description
1 polymer ?
#
loop_
_entity_poly.entity_id
_entity_poly.type
_entity_poly.pdbx_seq_one_letter_code
_entity_poly.pdbx_strand_id
1 'polypeptide(L)'
;MTSGDLVMGMIFLWQMMAGFLGNLFLLCYYNFLYFTRYTIRSTDLILKHLTLANLLVILSKGVPQTMSALGLKHFLGDAGCKLVFYAHRVGRGVCMGITCLLSTFQAITICPRSSRWAELKVQASKYLGPANILCWILNILVNSIVPVEVGKWSGRNGTNKRNYGFCSAESSSRITGFLLTALFASYDILCLGLTVWASGFMVFILHRHKHQVQHVRAAVSPTSSPESRVTRSILMLMGAFVAFYTLSFIFSLIFALSRDSGWLLINASALITACFPTVSPFILMKRDPRLSTFCYACCKENSFLNCSSNSKKDCYTKSNKLLLLWFEGPSCHDREGSGWQKQLIGCGTKRKSAY
;
A
#
# COMPACT_ATOMS: atom_id res chain seq x y z
N MET A 1 29.30 10.28 13.19
CA MET A 1 28.12 9.41 13.22
C MET A 1 27.84 9.09 14.67
N THR A 2 26.72 9.54 15.20
CA THR A 2 26.35 9.22 16.59
C THR A 2 25.74 7.82 16.65
N SER A 3 25.74 7.17 17.83
CA SER A 3 25.06 5.87 18.01
C SER A 3 23.57 5.94 17.58
N GLY A 4 22.92 7.09 17.80
CA GLY A 4 21.54 7.34 17.36
C GLY A 4 21.36 7.35 15.84
N ASP A 5 22.33 7.88 15.09
CA ASP A 5 22.25 7.91 13.62
C ASP A 5 22.34 6.49 13.05
N LEU A 6 23.18 5.63 13.62
CA LEU A 6 23.30 4.24 13.20
C LEU A 6 22.00 3.46 13.44
N VAL A 7 21.41 3.59 14.63
CA VAL A 7 20.14 2.94 14.97
C VAL A 7 19.04 3.39 14.00
N MET A 8 18.92 4.69 13.74
CA MET A 8 17.94 5.20 12.79
C MET A 8 18.19 4.72 11.36
N GLY A 9 19.46 4.64 10.95
CA GLY A 9 19.84 4.08 9.64
C GLY A 9 19.42 2.62 9.48
N MET A 10 19.59 1.80 10.50
CA MET A 10 19.15 0.39 10.51
C MET A 10 17.61 0.26 10.47
N ILE A 11 16.88 1.12 11.19
CA ILE A 11 15.42 1.15 11.16
C ILE A 11 14.92 1.52 9.76
N PHE A 12 15.49 2.57 9.14
CA PHE A 12 15.15 2.96 7.76
C PHE A 12 15.47 1.88 6.76
N LEU A 13 16.64 1.23 6.88
CA LEU A 13 17.04 0.13 6.00
C LEU A 13 16.05 -1.02 6.09
N TRP A 14 15.68 -1.44 7.30
CA TRP A 14 14.70 -2.51 7.51
C TRP A 14 13.33 -2.15 6.93
N GLN A 15 12.83 -0.94 7.20
CA GLN A 15 11.56 -0.45 6.70
C GLN A 15 11.54 -0.38 5.16
N MET A 16 12.62 0.13 4.56
CA MET A 16 12.79 0.21 3.11
C MET A 16 12.80 -1.19 2.48
N MET A 17 13.60 -2.13 3.01
CA MET A 17 13.72 -3.49 2.49
C MET A 17 12.40 -4.25 2.60
N ALA A 18 11.73 -4.21 3.76
CA ALA A 18 10.44 -4.85 3.97
C ALA A 18 9.37 -4.29 3.00
N GLY A 19 9.29 -2.97 2.89
CA GLY A 19 8.35 -2.30 1.99
C GLY A 19 8.65 -2.57 0.52
N PHE A 20 9.92 -2.50 0.10
CA PHE A 20 10.34 -2.76 -1.27
C PHE A 20 10.03 -4.20 -1.69
N LEU A 21 10.48 -5.19 -0.92
CA LEU A 21 10.29 -6.61 -1.24
C LEU A 21 8.80 -6.98 -1.23
N GLY A 22 8.02 -6.49 -0.25
CA GLY A 22 6.58 -6.75 -0.18
C GLY A 22 5.81 -6.18 -1.37
N ASN A 23 6.09 -4.94 -1.76
CA ASN A 23 5.43 -4.34 -2.92
C ASN A 23 5.91 -4.93 -4.25
N LEU A 24 7.20 -5.24 -4.39
CA LEU A 24 7.73 -5.90 -5.59
C LEU A 24 7.09 -7.27 -5.79
N PHE A 25 6.98 -8.07 -4.73
CA PHE A 25 6.32 -9.36 -4.76
C PHE A 25 4.85 -9.24 -5.21
N LEU A 26 4.09 -8.30 -4.68
CA LEU A 26 2.71 -8.05 -5.11
C LEU A 26 2.63 -7.57 -6.55
N LEU A 27 3.57 -6.73 -6.99
CA LEU A 27 3.60 -6.26 -8.38
C LEU A 27 3.84 -7.43 -9.34
N CYS A 28 4.77 -8.33 -9.03
CA CYS A 28 4.99 -9.57 -9.79
C CYS A 28 3.74 -10.45 -9.80
N TYR A 29 3.08 -10.60 -8.66
CA TYR A 29 1.83 -11.35 -8.52
C TYR A 29 0.71 -10.79 -9.40
N TYR A 30 0.43 -9.47 -9.35
CA TYR A 30 -0.61 -8.86 -10.19
C TYR A 30 -0.27 -8.91 -11.69
N ASN A 31 1.02 -8.82 -12.06
CA ASN A 31 1.43 -9.02 -13.44
C ASN A 31 1.22 -10.48 -13.88
N PHE A 32 1.57 -11.45 -13.05
CA PHE A 32 1.32 -12.86 -13.32
C PHE A 32 -0.18 -13.14 -13.55
N LEU A 33 -1.07 -12.62 -12.70
CA LEU A 33 -2.52 -12.74 -12.92
C LEU A 33 -2.95 -12.16 -14.27
N TYR A 34 -2.36 -11.05 -14.67
CA TYR A 34 -2.65 -10.40 -15.94
C TYR A 34 -2.22 -11.26 -17.14
N PHE A 35 -0.99 -11.80 -17.13
CA PHE A 35 -0.46 -12.63 -18.22
C PHE A 35 -1.14 -13.99 -18.34
N THR A 36 -1.48 -14.62 -17.23
CA THR A 36 -2.14 -15.95 -17.22
C THR A 36 -3.63 -15.90 -17.52
N ARG A 37 -4.19 -14.72 -17.77
CA ARG A 37 -5.64 -14.49 -17.96
C ARG A 37 -6.49 -15.13 -16.86
N TYR A 38 -5.94 -15.27 -15.69
CA TYR A 38 -6.70 -15.69 -14.51
C TYR A 38 -7.80 -14.65 -14.25
N THR A 39 -8.92 -15.03 -13.65
CA THR A 39 -10.05 -14.12 -13.42
C THR A 39 -9.61 -12.84 -12.73
N ILE A 40 -9.36 -11.77 -13.51
CA ILE A 40 -8.92 -10.47 -13.02
C ILE A 40 -10.14 -9.75 -12.44
N ARG A 41 -10.05 -9.36 -11.18
CA ARG A 41 -11.05 -8.51 -10.55
C ARG A 41 -10.71 -7.04 -10.83
N SER A 42 -11.73 -6.20 -10.96
CA SER A 42 -11.52 -4.74 -11.12
C SER A 42 -10.65 -4.14 -10.00
N THR A 43 -10.73 -4.69 -8.79
CA THR A 43 -9.88 -4.31 -7.66
C THR A 43 -8.40 -4.64 -7.85
N ASP A 44 -8.05 -5.70 -8.58
CA ASP A 44 -6.66 -6.12 -8.79
C ASP A 44 -5.89 -5.06 -9.59
N LEU A 45 -6.57 -4.38 -10.53
CA LEU A 45 -6.00 -3.26 -11.28
C LEU A 45 -5.68 -2.08 -10.36
N ILE A 46 -6.61 -1.69 -9.47
CA ILE A 46 -6.37 -0.60 -8.50
C ILE A 46 -5.18 -0.95 -7.60
N LEU A 47 -5.14 -2.17 -7.07
CA LEU A 47 -4.09 -2.63 -6.18
C LEU A 47 -2.72 -2.70 -6.86
N LYS A 48 -2.66 -3.04 -8.15
CA LYS A 48 -1.44 -2.98 -8.95
C LYS A 48 -0.89 -1.54 -9.01
N HIS A 49 -1.75 -0.56 -9.30
CA HIS A 49 -1.34 0.86 -9.33
C HIS A 49 -0.94 1.37 -7.95
N LEU A 50 -1.65 0.96 -6.88
CA LEU A 50 -1.27 1.28 -5.50
C LEU A 50 0.11 0.75 -5.15
N THR A 51 0.39 -0.51 -5.50
CA THR A 51 1.68 -1.16 -5.27
C THR A 51 2.82 -0.43 -6.00
N LEU A 52 2.58 -0.01 -7.25
CA LEU A 52 3.55 0.78 -8.02
C LEU A 52 3.81 2.15 -7.38
N ALA A 53 2.77 2.84 -6.92
CA ALA A 53 2.90 4.12 -6.22
C ALA A 53 3.65 3.96 -4.88
N ASN A 54 3.39 2.89 -4.13
CA ASN A 54 4.13 2.57 -2.90
C ASN A 54 5.63 2.37 -3.17
N LEU A 55 5.98 1.61 -4.23
CA LEU A 55 7.39 1.44 -4.63
C LEU A 55 8.05 2.79 -4.94
N LEU A 56 7.35 3.67 -5.65
CA LEU A 56 7.86 5.00 -5.96
C LEU A 56 8.12 5.82 -4.69
N VAL A 57 7.22 5.78 -3.70
CA VAL A 57 7.39 6.46 -2.40
C VAL A 57 8.58 5.88 -1.63
N ILE A 58 8.69 4.54 -1.55
CA ILE A 58 9.77 3.87 -0.81
C ILE A 58 11.13 4.17 -1.44
N LEU A 59 11.25 4.07 -2.75
CA LEU A 59 12.52 4.29 -3.44
C LEU A 59 12.92 5.77 -3.41
N SER A 60 11.98 6.68 -3.66
CA SER A 60 12.30 8.11 -3.75
C SER A 60 12.69 8.74 -2.40
N LYS A 61 12.12 8.30 -1.29
CA LYS A 61 12.44 8.82 0.06
C LYS A 61 13.26 7.86 0.90
N GLY A 62 12.93 6.57 0.87
CA GLY A 62 13.58 5.56 1.70
C GLY A 62 15.06 5.41 1.41
N VAL A 63 15.46 5.34 0.13
CA VAL A 63 16.88 5.21 -0.26
C VAL A 63 17.69 6.42 0.20
N PRO A 64 17.36 7.68 -0.16
CA PRO A 64 18.15 8.83 0.28
C PRO A 64 18.18 9.01 1.79
N GLN A 65 17.09 8.74 2.47
CA GLN A 65 17.01 8.86 3.94
C GLN A 65 17.89 7.82 4.64
N THR A 66 17.89 6.57 4.16
CA THR A 66 18.75 5.50 4.69
C THR A 66 20.22 5.86 4.49
N MET A 67 20.60 6.29 3.29
CA MET A 67 21.99 6.67 2.98
C MET A 67 22.46 7.84 3.83
N SER A 68 21.59 8.85 4.01
CA SER A 68 21.88 10.01 4.87
C SER A 68 22.08 9.61 6.34
N ALA A 69 21.22 8.74 6.86
CA ALA A 69 21.33 8.24 8.24
C ALA A 69 22.59 7.37 8.46
N LEU A 70 23.03 6.66 7.42
CA LEU A 70 24.28 5.89 7.42
C LEU A 70 25.54 6.75 7.20
N GLY A 71 25.41 8.09 7.16
CA GLY A 71 26.53 9.02 7.13
C GLY A 71 26.85 9.63 5.76
N LEU A 72 26.17 9.22 4.70
CA LEU A 72 26.32 9.81 3.36
C LEU A 72 25.47 11.08 3.26
N LYS A 73 26.04 12.22 3.65
CA LYS A 73 25.36 13.52 3.61
C LYS A 73 25.61 14.22 2.27
N HIS A 74 24.58 14.93 1.76
CA HIS A 74 24.68 15.78 0.55
C HIS A 74 25.22 15.07 -0.71
N PHE A 75 24.96 13.75 -0.84
CA PHE A 75 25.45 12.97 -1.98
C PHE A 75 24.62 13.19 -3.27
N LEU A 76 23.42 13.76 -3.14
CA LEU A 76 22.57 14.10 -4.28
C LEU A 76 22.91 15.52 -4.76
N GLY A 77 23.25 15.64 -6.06
CA GLY A 77 23.34 16.94 -6.72
C GLY A 77 21.96 17.60 -6.86
N ASP A 78 21.92 18.85 -7.36
CA ASP A 78 20.68 19.64 -7.52
C ASP A 78 19.59 18.88 -8.31
N ALA A 79 19.96 18.29 -9.45
CA ALA A 79 19.02 17.50 -10.26
C ALA A 79 18.48 16.26 -9.53
N GLY A 80 19.35 15.55 -8.79
CA GLY A 80 18.96 14.39 -8.00
C GLY A 80 18.00 14.76 -6.87
N CYS A 81 18.26 15.85 -6.16
CA CYS A 81 17.37 16.40 -5.14
C CYS A 81 15.97 16.71 -5.71
N LYS A 82 15.91 17.46 -6.80
CA LYS A 82 14.66 17.82 -7.47
C LYS A 82 13.86 16.58 -7.89
N LEU A 83 14.54 15.62 -8.50
CA LEU A 83 13.94 14.37 -8.95
C LEU A 83 13.37 13.55 -7.77
N VAL A 84 14.12 13.43 -6.68
CA VAL A 84 13.70 12.70 -5.47
C VAL A 84 12.45 13.32 -4.85
N PHE A 85 12.45 14.65 -4.65
CA PHE A 85 11.28 15.35 -4.11
C PHE A 85 10.08 15.25 -5.04
N TYR A 86 10.26 15.42 -6.33
CA TYR A 86 9.21 15.27 -7.33
C TYR A 86 8.61 13.86 -7.33
N ALA A 87 9.46 12.82 -7.44
CA ALA A 87 9.03 11.43 -7.47
C ALA A 87 8.29 11.04 -6.18
N HIS A 88 8.80 11.50 -5.01
CA HIS A 88 8.14 11.29 -3.74
C HIS A 88 6.75 11.92 -3.68
N ARG A 89 6.61 13.17 -4.14
CA ARG A 89 5.34 13.90 -4.17
C ARG A 89 4.33 13.24 -5.10
N VAL A 90 4.75 12.87 -6.31
CA VAL A 90 3.89 12.14 -7.27
C VAL A 90 3.45 10.81 -6.67
N GLY A 91 4.39 10.00 -6.17
CA GLY A 91 4.06 8.70 -5.56
C GLY A 91 3.08 8.82 -4.40
N ARG A 92 3.30 9.77 -3.47
CA ARG A 92 2.40 10.04 -2.35
C ARG A 92 1.00 10.45 -2.83
N GLY A 93 0.92 11.41 -3.74
CA GLY A 93 -0.36 11.89 -4.27
C GLY A 93 -1.13 10.81 -4.99
N VAL A 94 -0.46 9.96 -5.77
CA VAL A 94 -1.07 8.79 -6.42
C VAL A 94 -1.54 7.78 -5.39
N CYS A 95 -0.76 7.46 -4.34
CA CYS A 95 -1.22 6.59 -3.24
C CYS A 95 -2.52 7.10 -2.61
N MET A 96 -2.61 8.41 -2.34
CA MET A 96 -3.81 9.05 -1.79
C MET A 96 -5.01 8.88 -2.72
N GLY A 97 -4.87 9.29 -3.98
CA GLY A 97 -5.94 9.21 -4.99
C GLY A 97 -6.41 7.79 -5.26
N ILE A 98 -5.48 6.85 -5.42
CA ILE A 98 -5.80 5.43 -5.68
C ILE A 98 -6.48 4.78 -4.48
N THR A 99 -6.06 5.09 -3.24
CA THR A 99 -6.73 4.57 -2.04
C THR A 99 -8.13 5.15 -1.90
N CYS A 100 -8.32 6.42 -2.23
CA CYS A 100 -9.64 7.05 -2.29
C CYS A 100 -10.55 6.37 -3.34
N LEU A 101 -10.03 6.12 -4.55
CA LEU A 101 -10.74 5.37 -5.61
C LEU A 101 -11.11 3.95 -5.15
N LEU A 102 -10.18 3.25 -4.48
CA LEU A 102 -10.43 1.91 -3.93
C LEU A 102 -11.55 1.94 -2.89
N SER A 103 -11.53 2.90 -1.96
CA SER A 103 -12.54 3.04 -0.91
C SER A 103 -13.92 3.31 -1.49
N THR A 104 -14.01 4.24 -2.45
CA THR A 104 -15.26 4.60 -3.13
C THR A 104 -15.80 3.42 -3.94
N PHE A 105 -14.95 2.73 -4.69
CA PHE A 105 -15.34 1.55 -5.47
C PHE A 105 -15.87 0.43 -4.57
N GLN A 106 -15.24 0.19 -3.43
CA GLN A 106 -15.69 -0.81 -2.46
C GLN A 106 -17.03 -0.42 -1.83
N ALA A 107 -17.22 0.85 -1.49
CA ALA A 107 -18.49 1.35 -0.96
C ALA A 107 -19.65 1.10 -1.96
N ILE A 108 -19.42 1.39 -3.24
CA ILE A 108 -20.40 1.11 -4.31
C ILE A 108 -20.66 -0.40 -4.46
N THR A 109 -19.61 -1.22 -4.36
CA THR A 109 -19.70 -2.67 -4.56
C THR A 109 -20.51 -3.37 -3.45
N ILE A 110 -20.42 -2.89 -2.21
CA ILE A 110 -21.11 -3.46 -1.04
C ILE A 110 -22.59 -3.07 -0.99
N CYS A 111 -23.00 -2.00 -1.67
CA CYS A 111 -24.41 -1.57 -1.69
C CYS A 111 -25.37 -2.69 -2.12
N PRO A 112 -26.58 -2.77 -1.52
CA PRO A 112 -27.60 -3.75 -1.89
C PRO A 112 -27.98 -3.67 -3.37
N ARG A 113 -28.41 -4.79 -3.96
CA ARG A 113 -28.83 -4.89 -5.37
C ARG A 113 -30.18 -4.20 -5.62
N SER A 114 -30.26 -2.88 -5.52
CA SER A 114 -31.34 -2.15 -6.19
C SER A 114 -30.95 -1.84 -7.63
N SER A 115 -31.91 -1.61 -8.53
CA SER A 115 -31.65 -1.38 -9.96
C SER A 115 -30.64 -0.26 -10.23
N ARG A 116 -30.74 0.86 -9.51
CA ARG A 116 -29.82 2.01 -9.61
C ARG A 116 -28.38 1.68 -9.23
N TRP A 117 -28.19 0.90 -8.15
CA TRP A 117 -26.84 0.49 -7.69
C TRP A 117 -26.21 -0.55 -8.60
N ALA A 118 -27.01 -1.42 -9.24
CA ALA A 118 -26.50 -2.39 -10.19
C ALA A 118 -25.88 -1.71 -11.42
N GLU A 119 -26.54 -0.70 -11.96
CA GLU A 119 -26.03 0.10 -13.08
C GLU A 119 -24.76 0.86 -12.69
N LEU A 120 -24.75 1.50 -11.51
CA LEU A 120 -23.60 2.22 -11.00
C LEU A 120 -22.37 1.31 -10.82
N LYS A 121 -22.56 0.05 -10.38
CA LYS A 121 -21.46 -0.94 -10.25
C LYS A 121 -20.84 -1.27 -11.60
N VAL A 122 -21.64 -1.45 -12.64
CA VAL A 122 -21.16 -1.73 -13.99
C VAL A 122 -20.38 -0.54 -14.53
N GLN A 123 -20.92 0.67 -14.40
CA GLN A 123 -20.26 1.89 -14.83
C GLN A 123 -18.96 2.13 -14.05
N ALA A 124 -18.98 2.03 -12.71
CA ALA A 124 -17.79 2.19 -11.89
C ALA A 124 -16.68 1.22 -12.29
N SER A 125 -16.99 -0.06 -12.55
CA SER A 125 -16.01 -1.03 -13.01
C SER A 125 -15.39 -0.68 -14.37
N LYS A 126 -16.20 -0.12 -15.30
CA LYS A 126 -15.76 0.31 -16.64
C LYS A 126 -14.79 1.49 -16.58
N TYR A 127 -15.07 2.48 -15.73
CA TYR A 127 -14.27 3.70 -15.64
C TYR A 127 -13.07 3.60 -14.69
N LEU A 128 -12.89 2.48 -13.99
CA LEU A 128 -11.84 2.31 -13.00
C LEU A 128 -10.43 2.39 -13.61
N GLY A 129 -10.20 1.77 -14.78
CA GLY A 129 -8.93 1.84 -15.50
C GLY A 129 -8.56 3.29 -15.87
N PRO A 130 -9.43 3.98 -16.64
CA PRO A 130 -9.23 5.40 -16.95
C PRO A 130 -9.04 6.28 -15.71
N ALA A 131 -9.77 6.06 -14.62
CA ALA A 131 -9.65 6.83 -13.38
C ALA A 131 -8.26 6.65 -12.73
N ASN A 132 -7.72 5.43 -12.72
CA ASN A 132 -6.36 5.19 -12.23
C ASN A 132 -5.30 5.93 -13.06
N ILE A 133 -5.42 5.89 -14.40
CA ILE A 133 -4.49 6.59 -15.31
C ILE A 133 -4.61 8.10 -15.11
N LEU A 134 -5.84 8.63 -15.02
CA LEU A 134 -6.09 10.04 -14.75
C LEU A 134 -5.46 10.48 -13.42
N CYS A 135 -5.55 9.66 -12.37
CA CYS A 135 -4.91 9.92 -11.09
C CYS A 135 -3.38 10.10 -11.22
N TRP A 136 -2.71 9.26 -12.03
CA TRP A 136 -1.29 9.41 -12.34
C TRP A 136 -1.00 10.70 -13.09
N ILE A 137 -1.72 10.96 -14.17
CA ILE A 137 -1.52 12.17 -15.02
C ILE A 137 -1.69 13.45 -14.19
N LEU A 138 -2.77 13.55 -13.41
CA LEU A 138 -3.04 14.71 -12.57
C LEU A 138 -1.91 14.93 -11.53
N ASN A 139 -1.45 13.87 -10.87
CA ASN A 139 -0.38 14.01 -9.88
C ASN A 139 0.99 14.34 -10.54
N ILE A 140 1.28 13.82 -11.72
CA ILE A 140 2.47 14.18 -12.50
C ILE A 140 2.44 15.67 -12.86
N LEU A 141 1.31 16.15 -13.40
CA LEU A 141 1.16 17.55 -13.84
C LEU A 141 1.16 18.53 -12.66
N VAL A 142 0.36 18.29 -11.62
CA VAL A 142 0.27 19.19 -10.46
C VAL A 142 1.60 19.29 -9.71
N ASN A 143 2.34 18.20 -9.60
CA ASN A 143 3.62 18.20 -8.91
C ASN A 143 4.80 18.67 -9.80
N SER A 144 4.61 18.93 -11.09
CA SER A 144 5.68 19.44 -12.00
C SER A 144 6.26 20.78 -11.55
N ILE A 145 5.54 21.53 -10.72
CA ILE A 145 6.03 22.77 -10.11
C ILE A 145 7.10 22.53 -9.02
N VAL A 146 7.13 21.35 -8.40
CA VAL A 146 8.05 21.04 -7.28
C VAL A 146 9.53 21.16 -7.69
N PRO A 147 10.00 20.64 -8.82
CA PRO A 147 11.39 20.83 -9.27
C PRO A 147 11.79 22.28 -9.55
N VAL A 148 10.81 23.15 -9.81
CA VAL A 148 11.04 24.58 -10.06
C VAL A 148 11.23 25.31 -8.73
N GLU A 149 10.41 25.00 -7.73
CA GLU A 149 10.42 25.62 -6.40
C GLU A 149 11.51 25.10 -5.47
N VAL A 150 11.95 23.85 -5.64
CA VAL A 150 13.11 23.30 -4.94
C VAL A 150 14.35 23.88 -5.62
N GLY A 151 14.74 25.08 -5.20
CA GLY A 151 15.83 25.86 -5.80
C GLY A 151 17.21 25.36 -5.43
N LYS A 152 18.18 25.85 -6.21
CA LYS A 152 19.61 25.60 -6.19
C LYS A 152 20.22 25.74 -4.80
N TRP A 153 21.05 24.79 -4.42
CA TRP A 153 22.09 25.04 -3.44
C TRP A 153 23.07 26.09 -3.99
N SER A 154 22.74 27.36 -3.86
CA SER A 154 23.65 28.46 -4.15
C SER A 154 24.21 28.96 -2.84
N GLY A 155 25.51 28.93 -2.68
CA GLY A 155 26.27 29.30 -1.46
C GLY A 155 26.14 30.75 -1.00
N ARG A 156 25.08 31.46 -1.32
CA ARG A 156 24.82 32.85 -0.91
C ARG A 156 23.83 32.85 0.26
N ASN A 157 24.11 33.68 1.24
CA ASN A 157 23.43 33.87 2.55
C ASN A 157 21.89 34.01 2.47
N GLY A 158 21.16 32.92 2.20
CA GLY A 158 19.71 32.87 2.26
C GLY A 158 19.20 32.42 3.62
N THR A 159 18.35 33.20 4.26
CA THR A 159 17.80 33.01 5.62
C THR A 159 16.75 31.91 5.74
N ASN A 160 16.40 31.17 4.65
CA ASN A 160 15.33 30.19 4.59
C ASN A 160 15.78 28.79 4.09
N LYS A 161 16.96 28.31 4.54
CA LYS A 161 17.45 26.97 4.19
C LYS A 161 16.82 25.91 5.07
N ARG A 162 16.15 24.92 4.46
CA ARG A 162 15.75 23.67 5.16
C ARG A 162 16.68 22.55 4.76
N ASN A 163 17.32 21.96 5.75
CA ASN A 163 18.25 20.82 5.57
C ASN A 163 17.50 19.51 5.83
N TYR A 164 17.43 18.63 4.83
CA TYR A 164 16.81 17.31 4.91
C TYR A 164 17.83 16.19 5.12
N GLY A 165 19.09 16.50 5.38
CA GLY A 165 20.15 15.53 5.56
C GLY A 165 20.81 15.10 4.24
N PHE A 166 20.06 14.64 3.26
CA PHE A 166 20.54 14.27 1.93
C PHE A 166 20.47 15.42 0.92
N CYS A 167 19.63 16.42 1.16
CA CYS A 167 19.42 17.60 0.35
C CYS A 167 19.17 18.83 1.20
N SER A 168 19.50 20.00 0.67
CA SER A 168 19.03 21.28 1.19
C SER A 168 18.09 21.92 0.16
N ALA A 169 16.91 22.31 0.61
CA ALA A 169 15.94 23.02 -0.22
C ALA A 169 15.84 24.47 0.22
N GLU A 170 15.84 25.37 -0.73
CA GLU A 170 15.58 26.80 -0.54
C GLU A 170 14.27 27.15 -1.23
N SER A 171 13.33 27.76 -0.50
CA SER A 171 12.06 28.22 -1.09
C SER A 171 12.28 29.59 -1.73
N SER A 172 11.92 29.71 -3.00
CA SER A 172 12.07 30.94 -3.80
C SER A 172 11.27 32.11 -3.22
N SER A 173 10.08 31.85 -2.66
CA SER A 173 9.23 32.86 -2.05
C SER A 173 8.39 32.27 -0.92
N ARG A 174 8.19 33.00 0.19
CA ARG A 174 7.30 32.58 1.28
C ARG A 174 5.87 32.39 0.81
N ILE A 175 5.38 33.28 -0.04
CA ILE A 175 3.99 33.28 -0.52
C ILE A 175 3.75 32.07 -1.41
N THR A 176 4.64 31.79 -2.37
CA THR A 176 4.55 30.64 -3.28
C THR A 176 4.63 29.32 -2.49
N GLY A 177 5.56 29.22 -1.55
CA GLY A 177 5.67 28.05 -0.66
C GLY A 177 4.42 27.80 0.17
N PHE A 178 3.78 28.86 0.69
CA PHE A 178 2.51 28.76 1.43
C PHE A 178 1.36 28.31 0.52
N LEU A 179 1.20 28.91 -0.67
CA LEU A 179 0.16 28.55 -1.63
C LEU A 179 0.27 27.10 -2.09
N LEU A 180 1.48 26.63 -2.39
CA LEU A 180 1.74 25.23 -2.74
C LEU A 180 1.43 24.27 -1.60
N THR A 181 1.83 24.63 -0.38
CA THR A 181 1.53 23.83 0.81
C THR A 181 0.02 23.73 1.03
N ALA A 182 -0.71 24.84 0.86
CA ALA A 182 -2.17 24.87 0.98
C ALA A 182 -2.84 24.04 -0.12
N LEU A 183 -2.38 24.12 -1.36
CA LEU A 183 -2.88 23.31 -2.48
C LEU A 183 -2.70 21.80 -2.21
N PHE A 184 -1.52 21.39 -1.77
CA PHE A 184 -1.25 20.00 -1.45
C PHE A 184 -2.02 19.51 -0.24
N ALA A 185 -2.14 20.36 0.80
CA ALA A 185 -2.92 20.04 1.99
C ALA A 185 -4.42 19.88 1.67
N SER A 186 -4.97 20.72 0.80
CA SER A 186 -6.38 20.60 0.38
C SER A 186 -6.66 19.29 -0.36
N TYR A 187 -5.75 18.87 -1.23
CA TYR A 187 -5.83 17.57 -1.89
C TYR A 187 -5.77 16.40 -0.89
N ASP A 188 -4.82 16.43 0.05
CA ASP A 188 -4.67 15.42 1.08
C ASP A 188 -5.94 15.33 1.96
N ILE A 189 -6.47 16.47 2.42
CA ILE A 189 -7.70 16.55 3.23
C ILE A 189 -8.91 16.00 2.45
N LEU A 190 -9.06 16.36 1.17
CA LEU A 190 -10.14 15.87 0.33
C LEU A 190 -10.10 14.34 0.19
N CYS A 191 -8.94 13.77 -0.17
CA CYS A 191 -8.76 12.33 -0.33
C CYS A 191 -8.98 11.57 0.98
N LEU A 192 -8.44 12.07 2.10
CA LEU A 192 -8.65 11.48 3.43
C LEU A 192 -10.12 11.55 3.84
N GLY A 193 -10.76 12.69 3.67
CA GLY A 193 -12.18 12.90 4.00
C GLY A 193 -13.09 11.94 3.22
N LEU A 194 -12.88 11.81 1.92
CA LEU A 194 -13.62 10.85 1.08
C LEU A 194 -13.36 9.39 1.48
N THR A 195 -12.11 9.06 1.84
CA THR A 195 -11.76 7.71 2.30
C THR A 195 -12.44 7.37 3.63
N VAL A 196 -12.44 8.31 4.58
CA VAL A 196 -13.12 8.16 5.88
C VAL A 196 -14.64 8.01 5.67
N TRP A 197 -15.24 8.87 4.85
CA TRP A 197 -16.65 8.82 4.53
C TRP A 197 -17.05 7.48 3.89
N ALA A 198 -16.33 7.04 2.84
CA ALA A 198 -16.57 5.77 2.17
C ALA A 198 -16.38 4.56 3.12
N SER A 199 -15.35 4.58 3.97
CA SER A 199 -15.10 3.54 4.96
C SER A 199 -16.19 3.48 6.03
N GLY A 200 -16.64 4.63 6.54
CA GLY A 200 -17.77 4.73 7.48
C GLY A 200 -19.06 4.19 6.88
N PHE A 201 -19.33 4.54 5.62
CA PHE A 201 -20.48 4.03 4.89
C PHE A 201 -20.42 2.50 4.71
N MET A 202 -19.25 1.94 4.38
CA MET A 202 -19.06 0.49 4.31
C MET A 202 -19.35 -0.21 5.65
N VAL A 203 -18.82 0.35 6.76
CA VAL A 203 -19.07 -0.18 8.11
C VAL A 203 -20.55 -0.15 8.46
N PHE A 204 -21.23 0.97 8.15
CA PHE A 204 -22.66 1.11 8.37
C PHE A 204 -23.49 0.04 7.63
N ILE A 205 -23.22 -0.17 6.33
CA ILE A 205 -23.91 -1.20 5.54
C ILE A 205 -23.66 -2.60 6.10
N LEU A 206 -22.42 -2.92 6.44
CA LEU A 206 -22.07 -4.23 7.02
C LEU A 206 -22.76 -4.47 8.35
N HIS A 207 -22.81 -3.45 9.22
CA HIS A 207 -23.50 -3.53 10.51
C HIS A 207 -24.99 -3.77 10.29
N ARG A 208 -25.62 -3.01 9.40
CA ARG A 208 -27.03 -3.19 9.05
C ARG A 208 -27.32 -4.61 8.51
N HIS A 209 -26.47 -5.09 7.60
CA HIS A 209 -26.61 -6.45 7.04
C HIS A 209 -26.45 -7.53 8.11
N LYS A 210 -25.49 -7.38 9.04
CA LYS A 210 -25.28 -8.30 10.15
C LYS A 210 -26.53 -8.36 11.05
N HIS A 211 -27.14 -7.23 11.40
CA HIS A 211 -28.37 -7.19 12.17
C HIS A 211 -29.53 -7.89 11.46
N GLN A 212 -29.73 -7.64 10.17
CA GLN A 212 -30.78 -8.29 9.38
C GLN A 212 -30.61 -9.81 9.32
N VAL A 213 -29.38 -10.30 9.16
CA VAL A 213 -29.07 -11.73 9.11
C VAL A 213 -29.22 -12.39 10.48
N GLN A 214 -28.88 -11.71 11.59
CA GLN A 214 -29.08 -12.22 12.95
C GLN A 214 -30.56 -12.45 13.28
N HIS A 215 -31.45 -11.56 12.84
CA HIS A 215 -32.90 -11.74 13.04
C HIS A 215 -33.47 -12.92 12.25
N VAL A 216 -32.85 -13.30 11.12
CA VAL A 216 -33.30 -14.42 10.28
C VAL A 216 -32.64 -15.75 10.64
N ARG A 217 -31.46 -15.74 11.26
CA ARG A 217 -30.63 -16.92 11.56
C ARG A 217 -30.47 -17.18 13.07
N ALA A 218 -31.56 -17.26 13.80
CA ALA A 218 -31.51 -17.73 15.20
C ALA A 218 -31.09 -19.23 15.36
N ALA A 219 -30.79 -19.96 14.27
CA ALA A 219 -30.63 -21.42 14.31
C ALA A 219 -29.37 -22.00 13.61
N VAL A 220 -28.45 -21.22 13.07
CA VAL A 220 -27.29 -21.82 12.36
C VAL A 220 -25.97 -21.14 12.74
N SER A 221 -24.98 -21.98 13.07
CA SER A 221 -23.59 -21.69 13.43
C SER A 221 -22.90 -20.58 12.62
N PRO A 222 -22.11 -19.68 13.22
CA PRO A 222 -21.51 -18.53 12.54
C PRO A 222 -20.25 -18.92 11.76
N THR A 223 -20.40 -19.52 10.60
CA THR A 223 -19.30 -19.59 9.63
C THR A 223 -19.20 -18.24 8.91
N SER A 224 -18.13 -17.50 9.17
CA SER A 224 -17.86 -16.22 8.51
C SER A 224 -17.80 -16.42 6.99
N SER A 225 -18.71 -15.80 6.24
CA SER A 225 -18.73 -15.89 4.78
C SER A 225 -17.42 -15.34 4.18
N PRO A 226 -16.91 -15.90 3.06
CA PRO A 226 -15.70 -15.42 2.40
C PRO A 226 -15.75 -13.93 2.06
N GLU A 227 -16.94 -13.40 1.76
CA GLU A 227 -17.17 -11.99 1.46
C GLU A 227 -16.91 -11.07 2.66
N SER A 228 -17.29 -11.49 3.87
CA SER A 228 -17.03 -10.70 5.08
C SER A 228 -15.54 -10.63 5.42
N ARG A 229 -14.77 -11.68 5.12
CA ARG A 229 -13.31 -11.70 5.31
C ARG A 229 -12.60 -10.73 4.38
N VAL A 230 -12.98 -10.69 3.09
CA VAL A 230 -12.42 -9.76 2.09
C VAL A 230 -12.70 -8.33 2.48
N THR A 231 -13.94 -8.01 2.85
CA THR A 231 -14.33 -6.66 3.26
C THR A 231 -13.62 -6.19 4.52
N ARG A 232 -13.45 -7.07 5.52
CA ARG A 232 -12.70 -6.76 6.74
C ARG A 232 -11.24 -6.40 6.45
N SER A 233 -10.58 -7.12 5.54
CA SER A 233 -9.19 -6.81 5.17
C SER A 233 -9.07 -5.47 4.44
N ILE A 234 -10.05 -5.11 3.60
CA ILE A 234 -10.06 -3.80 2.96
C ILE A 234 -10.28 -2.69 3.99
N LEU A 235 -11.19 -2.88 4.94
CA LEU A 235 -11.40 -1.92 6.02
C LEU A 235 -10.15 -1.75 6.88
N MET A 236 -9.39 -2.82 7.15
CA MET A 236 -8.10 -2.73 7.82
C MET A 236 -7.08 -1.93 7.00
N LEU A 237 -7.03 -2.13 5.68
CA LEU A 237 -6.15 -1.37 4.80
C LEU A 237 -6.51 0.12 4.81
N MET A 238 -7.81 0.44 4.73
CA MET A 238 -8.29 1.82 4.78
C MET A 238 -8.03 2.46 6.15
N GLY A 239 -8.24 1.72 7.24
CA GLY A 239 -7.92 2.19 8.60
C GLY A 239 -6.44 2.50 8.78
N ALA A 240 -5.56 1.61 8.31
CA ALA A 240 -4.11 1.85 8.31
C ALA A 240 -3.74 3.07 7.46
N PHE A 241 -4.36 3.22 6.29
CA PHE A 241 -4.16 4.38 5.43
C PHE A 241 -4.53 5.68 6.15
N VAL A 242 -5.75 5.78 6.67
CA VAL A 242 -6.23 6.98 7.37
C VAL A 242 -5.30 7.30 8.55
N ALA A 243 -4.95 6.30 9.38
CA ALA A 243 -4.10 6.51 10.55
C ALA A 243 -2.70 7.06 10.16
N PHE A 244 -2.01 6.39 9.25
CA PHE A 244 -0.65 6.80 8.89
C PHE A 244 -0.59 8.10 8.08
N TYR A 245 -1.55 8.36 7.19
CA TYR A 245 -1.57 9.60 6.43
C TYR A 245 -2.02 10.79 7.27
N THR A 246 -2.97 10.64 8.19
CA THR A 246 -3.34 11.68 9.14
C THR A 246 -2.15 12.04 10.03
N LEU A 247 -1.45 11.03 10.56
CA LEU A 247 -0.26 11.25 11.36
C LEU A 247 0.85 11.92 10.54
N SER A 248 1.09 11.47 9.31
CA SER A 248 2.04 12.10 8.38
C SER A 248 1.68 13.57 8.06
N PHE A 249 0.39 13.86 7.93
CA PHE A 249 -0.10 15.23 7.72
C PHE A 249 0.17 16.12 8.94
N ILE A 250 -0.12 15.64 10.16
CA ILE A 250 0.18 16.36 11.41
C ILE A 250 1.67 16.65 11.52
N PHE A 251 2.55 15.65 11.28
CA PHE A 251 3.99 15.88 11.29
C PHE A 251 4.46 16.87 10.22
N SER A 252 3.84 16.86 9.05
CA SER A 252 4.13 17.83 7.98
C SER A 252 3.73 19.26 8.38
N LEU A 253 2.61 19.44 9.09
CA LEU A 253 2.20 20.73 9.62
C LEU A 253 3.14 21.22 10.72
N ILE A 254 3.49 20.36 11.67
CA ILE A 254 4.46 20.70 12.73
C ILE A 254 5.78 21.13 12.08
N PHE A 255 6.26 20.38 11.08
CA PHE A 255 7.47 20.70 10.34
C PHE A 255 7.36 22.05 9.58
N ALA A 256 6.20 22.37 9.02
CA ALA A 256 5.96 23.63 8.32
C ALA A 256 5.94 24.84 9.28
N LEU A 257 5.42 24.65 10.50
CA LEU A 257 5.30 25.71 11.53
C LEU A 257 6.59 25.88 12.34
N SER A 258 7.39 24.83 12.51
CA SER A 258 8.65 24.88 13.26
C SER A 258 9.72 25.63 12.48
N ARG A 259 10.36 26.63 13.13
CA ARG A 259 11.51 27.35 12.56
C ARG A 259 12.77 26.48 12.53
N ASP A 260 12.98 25.71 13.58
CA ASP A 260 14.10 24.77 13.73
C ASP A 260 13.58 23.34 13.71
N SER A 261 13.81 22.65 12.60
CA SER A 261 13.44 21.24 12.47
C SER A 261 14.52 20.39 13.15
N GLY A 262 14.29 20.04 14.40
CA GLY A 262 15.18 19.13 15.14
C GLY A 262 15.36 17.79 14.43
N TRP A 263 16.52 17.16 14.61
CA TRP A 263 16.87 15.85 14.06
C TRP A 263 15.75 14.79 14.24
N LEU A 264 15.14 14.77 15.43
CA LEU A 264 14.07 13.83 15.76
C LEU A 264 12.81 14.04 14.88
N LEU A 265 12.41 15.28 14.65
CA LEU A 265 11.23 15.61 13.86
C LEU A 265 11.37 15.19 12.39
N ILE A 266 12.56 15.40 11.81
CA ILE A 266 12.87 15.00 10.43
C ILE A 266 12.78 13.48 10.28
N ASN A 267 13.44 12.73 11.19
CA ASN A 267 13.46 11.27 11.14
C ASN A 267 12.09 10.65 11.44
N ALA A 268 11.35 11.15 12.43
CA ALA A 268 9.99 10.70 12.75
C ALA A 268 9.04 10.92 11.56
N SER A 269 9.06 12.10 10.95
CA SER A 269 8.28 12.40 9.75
C SER A 269 8.60 11.46 8.58
N ALA A 270 9.89 11.14 8.39
CA ALA A 270 10.32 10.21 7.36
C ALA A 270 9.81 8.79 7.60
N LEU A 271 9.95 8.27 8.85
CA LEU A 271 9.45 6.95 9.23
C LEU A 271 7.94 6.83 9.03
N ILE A 272 7.17 7.79 9.54
CA ILE A 272 5.70 7.76 9.47
C ILE A 272 5.22 7.79 8.03
N THR A 273 5.85 8.61 7.18
CA THR A 273 5.48 8.70 5.76
C THR A 273 5.66 7.37 5.01
N ALA A 274 6.65 6.56 5.40
CA ALA A 274 6.92 5.27 4.79
C ALA A 274 6.11 4.11 5.42
N CYS A 275 5.43 4.32 6.57
CA CYS A 275 4.71 3.25 7.27
C CYS A 275 3.61 2.62 6.41
N PHE A 276 2.73 3.42 5.79
CA PHE A 276 1.66 2.86 4.97
C PHE A 276 2.18 2.08 3.76
N PRO A 277 3.11 2.61 2.92
CA PRO A 277 3.72 1.85 1.84
C PRO A 277 4.39 0.55 2.28
N THR A 278 4.94 0.51 3.50
CA THR A 278 5.58 -0.68 4.05
C THR A 278 4.59 -1.72 4.56
N VAL A 279 3.51 -1.29 5.24
CA VAL A 279 2.54 -2.20 5.89
C VAL A 279 1.48 -2.72 4.91
N SER A 280 1.08 -1.90 3.94
CA SER A 280 0.01 -2.21 2.99
C SER A 280 0.20 -3.54 2.23
N PRO A 281 1.39 -3.93 1.73
CA PRO A 281 1.55 -5.19 1.03
C PRO A 281 1.27 -6.40 1.90
N PHE A 282 1.62 -6.36 3.19
CA PHE A 282 1.36 -7.46 4.12
C PHE A 282 -0.14 -7.63 4.41
N ILE A 283 -0.89 -6.54 4.54
CA ILE A 283 -2.35 -6.58 4.66
C ILE A 283 -2.97 -7.19 3.40
N LEU A 284 -2.48 -6.80 2.22
CA LEU A 284 -2.97 -7.29 0.94
C LEU A 284 -2.63 -8.77 0.71
N MET A 285 -1.44 -9.21 1.07
CA MET A 285 -1.03 -10.63 0.99
C MET A 285 -1.89 -11.53 1.87
N LYS A 286 -2.20 -11.10 3.09
CA LYS A 286 -3.09 -11.85 4.00
C LYS A 286 -4.52 -12.01 3.47
N ARG A 287 -4.94 -11.12 2.58
CA ARG A 287 -6.30 -11.05 2.03
C ARG A 287 -6.56 -12.08 0.92
N ASP A 288 -5.61 -12.30 0.02
CA ASP A 288 -5.86 -12.99 -1.24
C ASP A 288 -5.46 -14.48 -1.17
N PRO A 289 -6.43 -15.40 -1.10
CA PRO A 289 -6.14 -16.84 -1.04
C PRO A 289 -5.49 -17.38 -2.34
N ARG A 290 -5.60 -16.64 -3.47
CA ARG A 290 -4.96 -17.01 -4.74
C ARG A 290 -3.45 -16.89 -4.68
N LEU A 291 -2.92 -16.17 -3.68
CA LEU A 291 -1.49 -15.94 -3.50
C LEU A 291 -0.74 -17.25 -3.19
N SER A 292 -1.36 -18.17 -2.45
CA SER A 292 -0.78 -19.50 -2.18
C SER A 292 -0.55 -20.29 -3.47
N THR A 293 -1.46 -20.20 -4.43
CA THR A 293 -1.34 -20.83 -5.76
C THR A 293 -0.19 -20.21 -6.57
N PHE A 294 -0.03 -18.88 -6.49
CA PHE A 294 1.09 -18.18 -7.13
C PHE A 294 2.43 -18.61 -6.52
N CYS A 295 2.56 -18.66 -5.19
CA CYS A 295 3.76 -19.13 -4.53
C CYS A 295 4.11 -20.58 -4.95
N TYR A 296 3.09 -21.45 -5.04
CA TYR A 296 3.29 -22.81 -5.50
C TYR A 296 3.77 -22.86 -6.96
N ALA A 297 3.21 -22.05 -7.86
CA ALA A 297 3.65 -21.97 -9.25
C ALA A 297 5.10 -21.51 -9.36
N CYS A 298 5.50 -20.46 -8.63
CA CYS A 298 6.89 -19.98 -8.61
C CYS A 298 7.85 -21.01 -8.02
N CYS A 299 7.46 -21.73 -6.97
CA CYS A 299 8.29 -22.81 -6.41
C CYS A 299 8.44 -23.99 -7.38
N LYS A 300 7.39 -24.32 -8.14
CA LYS A 300 7.41 -25.40 -9.13
C LYS A 300 8.35 -25.05 -10.29
N GLU A 301 8.32 -23.85 -10.78
CA GLU A 301 9.17 -23.39 -11.90
C GLU A 301 10.66 -23.38 -11.51
N ASN A 302 10.99 -22.95 -10.30
CA ASN A 302 12.34 -23.03 -9.76
C ASN A 302 12.79 -24.48 -9.42
N SER A 303 11.86 -25.41 -9.17
CA SER A 303 12.17 -26.82 -8.92
C SER A 303 12.50 -27.61 -10.19
N PHE A 304 12.11 -27.12 -11.38
CA PHE A 304 12.50 -27.73 -12.65
C PHE A 304 14.00 -27.60 -12.94
N LEU A 305 14.68 -26.65 -12.30
CA LEU A 305 16.12 -26.47 -12.42
C LEU A 305 16.95 -27.35 -11.47
N ASN A 306 16.36 -27.94 -10.40
CA ASN A 306 17.17 -28.64 -9.37
C ASN A 306 16.50 -29.77 -8.58
N CYS A 307 15.46 -30.46 -9.02
CA CYS A 307 14.85 -31.51 -8.18
C CYS A 307 14.52 -32.79 -8.93
N SER A 308 15.31 -33.83 -8.62
CA SER A 308 14.98 -35.24 -8.72
C SER A 308 13.75 -35.59 -7.88
N SER A 309 12.98 -36.49 -8.39
CA SER A 309 11.62 -37.00 -8.19
C SER A 309 11.02 -37.23 -6.79
N ASN A 310 11.56 -36.85 -5.65
CA ASN A 310 11.06 -37.34 -4.36
C ASN A 310 10.60 -36.33 -3.29
N SER A 311 10.44 -35.03 -3.59
CA SER A 311 10.16 -34.04 -2.53
C SER A 311 8.95 -33.13 -2.77
N LYS A 312 7.81 -33.64 -3.24
CA LYS A 312 6.57 -32.84 -3.41
C LYS A 312 5.89 -32.42 -2.10
N LYS A 313 6.05 -33.19 -1.03
CA LYS A 313 5.46 -32.89 0.29
C LYS A 313 6.27 -31.86 1.07
N ASP A 314 7.59 -31.88 0.96
CA ASP A 314 8.48 -30.99 1.71
C ASP A 314 8.45 -29.54 1.22
N CYS A 315 8.18 -29.30 -0.07
CA CYS A 315 8.08 -27.96 -0.63
C CYS A 315 6.81 -27.23 -0.16
N TYR A 316 5.69 -27.94 0.00
CA TYR A 316 4.44 -27.39 0.52
C TYR A 316 4.56 -26.99 1.99
N THR A 317 5.21 -27.83 2.80
CA THR A 317 5.47 -27.57 4.22
C THR A 317 6.47 -26.45 4.43
N LYS A 318 7.50 -26.37 3.57
CA LYS A 318 8.54 -25.33 3.65
C LYS A 318 8.05 -23.95 3.19
N SER A 319 7.19 -23.89 2.16
CA SER A 319 6.56 -22.61 1.71
C SER A 319 5.57 -22.06 2.72
N ASN A 320 4.75 -22.92 3.34
CA ASN A 320 3.87 -22.51 4.44
C ASN A 320 4.67 -22.10 5.69
N LYS A 321 5.79 -22.77 5.97
CA LYS A 321 6.67 -22.42 7.10
C LYS A 321 7.42 -21.11 6.88
N LEU A 322 7.83 -20.80 5.66
CA LEU A 322 8.44 -19.50 5.31
C LEU A 322 7.43 -18.35 5.39
N LEU A 323 6.19 -18.55 4.93
CA LEU A 323 5.11 -17.58 5.11
C LEU A 323 4.73 -17.42 6.60
N LEU A 324 4.68 -18.49 7.37
CA LEU A 324 4.42 -18.46 8.80
C LEU A 324 5.55 -17.81 9.60
N LEU A 325 6.82 -18.05 9.26
CA LEU A 325 7.98 -17.41 9.90
C LEU A 325 8.03 -15.90 9.65
N TRP A 326 7.41 -15.39 8.59
CA TRP A 326 7.27 -13.96 8.32
C TRP A 326 6.07 -13.33 9.06
N PHE A 327 5.07 -14.13 9.49
CA PHE A 327 3.83 -13.65 10.09
C PHE A 327 3.63 -13.98 11.57
N GLU A 328 4.39 -14.93 12.11
CA GLU A 328 4.35 -15.27 13.53
C GLU A 328 5.68 -14.89 14.18
N GLY A 329 5.65 -13.80 14.95
CA GLY A 329 6.63 -13.60 16.02
C GLY A 329 6.56 -14.77 17.00
N PRO A 330 7.61 -15.05 17.84
CA PRO A 330 7.76 -16.31 18.55
C PRO A 330 6.73 -16.48 19.65
N SER A 331 5.69 -17.29 19.38
CA SER A 331 4.90 -17.98 20.42
C SER A 331 4.22 -19.20 19.81
N CYS A 332 4.93 -20.31 19.86
CA CYS A 332 4.34 -21.64 19.71
C CYS A 332 3.81 -22.12 21.05
N HIS A 333 2.52 -22.46 21.12
CA HIS A 333 2.03 -23.44 22.04
C HIS A 333 1.29 -24.53 21.25
N ASP A 334 1.77 -25.75 21.41
CA ASP A 334 1.29 -26.97 20.77
C ASP A 334 -0.21 -27.19 21.02
N ARG A 335 -0.92 -27.55 19.98
CA ARG A 335 -2.13 -28.40 20.13
C ARG A 335 -2.25 -29.32 18.90
N GLU A 336 -1.95 -30.59 19.11
CA GLU A 336 -2.28 -31.72 18.26
C GLU A 336 -3.81 -31.85 18.11
N GLY A 337 -4.22 -32.37 16.94
CA GLY A 337 -5.52 -33.04 16.86
C GLY A 337 -6.32 -32.82 15.57
N SER A 338 -6.13 -33.72 14.62
CA SER A 338 -7.18 -34.36 13.77
C SER A 338 -8.21 -33.50 13.03
N GLY A 339 -8.25 -33.65 11.70
CA GLY A 339 -9.55 -33.59 11.03
C GLY A 339 -9.68 -32.85 9.70
N TRP A 340 -8.62 -32.63 8.87
CA TRP A 340 -8.77 -31.92 7.59
C TRP A 340 -8.36 -32.70 6.33
N GLN A 341 -8.46 -34.01 6.35
CA GLN A 341 -7.97 -34.86 5.25
C GLN A 341 -9.05 -35.43 4.31
N LYS A 342 -10.31 -34.98 4.39
CA LYS A 342 -11.41 -35.62 3.62
C LYS A 342 -12.23 -34.75 2.68
N GLN A 343 -11.79 -33.52 2.31
CA GLN A 343 -12.62 -32.68 1.42
C GLN A 343 -11.95 -32.20 0.12
N LEU A 344 -10.83 -32.80 -0.29
CA LEU A 344 -10.15 -32.44 -1.55
C LEU A 344 -10.11 -33.56 -2.60
N ILE A 345 -10.92 -34.63 -2.42
CA ILE A 345 -11.08 -35.66 -3.45
C ILE A 345 -12.55 -35.68 -3.88
N GLY A 346 -12.91 -34.81 -4.81
CA GLY A 346 -14.28 -34.74 -5.31
C GLY A 346 -14.54 -33.65 -6.33
N CYS A 347 -13.64 -33.46 -7.29
CA CYS A 347 -13.99 -32.72 -8.51
C CYS A 347 -13.13 -33.19 -9.68
N GLY A 348 -13.41 -34.39 -10.10
CA GLY A 348 -12.91 -34.98 -11.33
C GLY A 348 -14.08 -35.58 -12.11
N THR A 349 -14.28 -35.04 -13.31
CA THR A 349 -15.00 -35.65 -14.43
C THR A 349 -16.50 -35.82 -14.36
N LYS A 350 -17.24 -34.94 -15.07
CA LYS A 350 -18.30 -35.39 -15.99
C LYS A 350 -18.50 -34.33 -17.10
N ARG A 351 -17.79 -34.51 -18.23
CA ARG A 351 -18.31 -34.15 -19.55
C ARG A 351 -19.31 -35.22 -19.94
N LYS A 352 -20.53 -34.86 -20.27
CA LYS A 352 -21.42 -35.52 -21.24
C LYS A 352 -22.26 -34.42 -21.86
N SER A 353 -22.02 -34.19 -23.10
CA SER A 353 -22.76 -34.19 -24.34
C SER A 353 -24.25 -34.53 -24.19
N ALA A 354 -25.13 -33.63 -24.69
CA ALA A 354 -26.13 -33.91 -25.71
C ALA A 354 -27.23 -32.83 -25.72
N TYR A 355 -27.53 -32.40 -26.91
CA TYR A 355 -28.66 -31.67 -27.47
C TYR A 355 -28.84 -30.21 -27.10
#